data_0995c76db61623347c974cd43865c63e
#
_entry.id   0995c76db61623347c974cd43865c63e
#
_cell.length_a   1.000
_cell.length_b   1.000
_cell.length_c   1.000
_cell.angle_alpha   90.00
_cell.angle_beta   90.00
_cell.angle_gamma   90.00
#
_symmetry.space_group_name_H-M   'P 1'
#
loop_
_entity.id
_entity.type
_entity.pdbx_description
1 polymer ?
#
loop_
_entity_poly.entity_id
_entity_poly.type
_entity_poly.pdbx_seq_one_letter_code
_entity_poly.pdbx_strand_id
1 'polypeptide(L)'
;IGIQLQSASLPEHIKVMEAVQLFAMWNQAAPDKAMLDALGMNKLAKMQYYQLSIGQKRRLHLALALTRDPDILFLDEPTAGLDVEGKTALHEQIRQFQEMGKTIILASHDMDEVERLCNRIAILAEGKIAFIGTVEELHEKVGKHYNILIRTDKGAETYKTNQIGKTLPALLTQCKEQGRMISDIQVERESL
;
A
#
# COMPACT_ATOMS: atom_id res chain seq x y z
N ILE A 1 -12.62 13.37 -11.88
CA ILE A 1 -12.41 12.10 -11.16
C ILE A 1 -11.67 11.15 -12.09
N GLY A 2 -10.58 10.52 -11.60
CA GLY A 2 -9.87 9.42 -12.22
C GLY A 2 -10.15 8.12 -11.47
N ILE A 3 -10.18 6.97 -12.18
CA ILE A 3 -10.46 5.67 -11.55
C ILE A 3 -9.51 4.64 -12.13
N GLN A 4 -8.80 3.93 -11.27
CA GLN A 4 -8.04 2.73 -11.59
C GLN A 4 -8.70 1.54 -10.91
N LEU A 5 -9.24 0.60 -11.69
CA LEU A 5 -9.86 -0.62 -11.18
C LEU A 5 -8.84 -1.76 -11.05
N GLN A 6 -9.08 -2.67 -10.11
CA GLN A 6 -8.24 -3.84 -9.87
C GLN A 6 -8.09 -4.73 -11.11
N SER A 7 -9.19 -5.00 -11.80
CA SER A 7 -9.26 -5.96 -12.91
C SER A 7 -9.45 -5.30 -14.28
N ALA A 8 -9.08 -4.02 -14.41
CA ALA A 8 -9.12 -3.37 -15.71
C ALA A 8 -8.14 -4.01 -16.70
N SER A 9 -8.61 -4.22 -17.94
CA SER A 9 -7.77 -4.74 -19.02
C SER A 9 -7.99 -3.94 -20.30
N LEU A 10 -6.96 -3.92 -21.14
CA LEU A 10 -7.00 -3.32 -22.48
C LEU A 10 -6.88 -4.43 -23.52
N PRO A 11 -7.24 -4.18 -24.80
CA PRO A 11 -6.98 -5.10 -25.88
C PRO A 11 -5.50 -5.50 -25.94
N GLU A 12 -5.21 -6.78 -26.06
CA GLU A 12 -3.84 -7.33 -25.93
C GLU A 12 -2.82 -6.67 -26.84
N HIS A 13 -3.23 -6.35 -28.08
CA HIS A 13 -2.33 -5.82 -29.10
C HIS A 13 -2.31 -4.28 -29.18
N ILE A 14 -3.07 -3.57 -28.35
CA ILE A 14 -2.99 -2.10 -28.30
C ILE A 14 -1.63 -1.69 -27.76
N LYS A 15 -0.99 -0.72 -28.40
CA LYS A 15 0.27 -0.16 -27.88
C LYS A 15 0.00 0.83 -26.76
N VAL A 16 0.96 0.96 -25.85
CA VAL A 16 0.89 1.88 -24.70
C VAL A 16 0.48 3.28 -25.14
N MET A 17 1.16 3.84 -26.15
CA MET A 17 0.83 5.21 -26.63
C MET A 17 -0.51 5.29 -27.33
N GLU A 18 -0.94 4.24 -28.03
CA GLU A 18 -2.28 4.18 -28.63
C GLU A 18 -3.37 4.19 -27.56
N ALA A 19 -3.17 3.46 -26.45
CA ALA A 19 -4.09 3.50 -25.32
C ALA A 19 -4.14 4.90 -24.68
N VAL A 20 -3.00 5.52 -24.44
CA VAL A 20 -2.92 6.90 -23.90
C VAL A 20 -3.65 7.89 -24.82
N GLN A 21 -3.42 7.81 -26.13
CA GLN A 21 -4.08 8.70 -27.09
C GLN A 21 -5.59 8.46 -27.14
N LEU A 22 -6.04 7.20 -27.13
CA LEU A 22 -7.46 6.84 -27.12
C LEU A 22 -8.17 7.43 -25.90
N PHE A 23 -7.60 7.27 -24.71
CA PHE A 23 -8.16 7.82 -23.47
C PHE A 23 -8.11 9.35 -23.45
N ALA A 24 -7.04 9.95 -23.96
CA ALA A 24 -6.94 11.41 -24.09
C ALA A 24 -8.03 11.96 -25.02
N MET A 25 -8.24 11.36 -26.19
CA MET A 25 -9.31 11.73 -27.11
C MET A 25 -10.71 11.57 -26.48
N TRP A 26 -10.96 10.43 -25.82
CA TRP A 26 -12.23 10.18 -25.14
C TRP A 26 -12.51 11.22 -24.06
N ASN A 27 -11.48 11.57 -23.29
CA ASN A 27 -11.59 12.57 -22.23
C ASN A 27 -11.47 14.02 -22.71
N GLN A 28 -11.31 14.27 -24.01
CA GLN A 28 -11.11 15.60 -24.60
C GLN A 28 -9.92 16.35 -23.95
N ALA A 29 -8.85 15.63 -23.67
CA ALA A 29 -7.63 16.12 -23.03
C ALA A 29 -6.42 15.85 -23.92
N ALA A 30 -5.32 16.57 -23.68
CA ALA A 30 -4.02 16.25 -24.27
C ALA A 30 -3.22 15.35 -23.28
N PRO A 31 -2.45 14.37 -23.80
CA PRO A 31 -1.57 13.59 -22.95
C PRO A 31 -0.53 14.49 -22.25
N ASP A 32 -0.44 14.40 -20.93
CA ASP A 32 0.59 15.09 -20.18
C ASP A 32 1.93 14.36 -20.29
N LYS A 33 2.89 14.99 -20.98
CA LYS A 33 4.21 14.41 -21.21
C LYS A 33 4.99 14.20 -19.90
N ALA A 34 4.90 15.13 -18.97
CA ALA A 34 5.63 15.06 -17.70
C ALA A 34 5.13 13.90 -16.85
N MET A 35 3.80 13.74 -16.76
CA MET A 35 3.17 12.61 -16.08
C MET A 35 3.53 11.27 -16.75
N LEU A 36 3.51 11.19 -18.08
CA LEU A 36 3.88 9.97 -18.81
C LEU A 36 5.36 9.61 -18.61
N ASP A 37 6.25 10.60 -18.52
CA ASP A 37 7.67 10.38 -18.22
C ASP A 37 7.86 9.90 -16.76
N ALA A 38 7.19 10.52 -15.80
CA ALA A 38 7.23 10.13 -14.39
C ALA A 38 6.75 8.67 -14.19
N LEU A 39 5.73 8.24 -14.92
CA LEU A 39 5.22 6.87 -14.90
C LEU A 39 6.02 5.91 -15.80
N GLY A 40 7.02 6.42 -16.55
CA GLY A 40 7.87 5.64 -17.44
C GLY A 40 7.18 5.15 -18.72
N MET A 41 6.04 5.75 -19.09
CA MET A 41 5.23 5.32 -20.24
C MET A 41 5.90 5.61 -21.58
N ASN A 42 6.67 6.68 -21.68
CA ASN A 42 7.37 7.03 -22.92
C ASN A 42 8.39 5.96 -23.36
N LYS A 43 9.05 5.30 -22.38
CA LYS A 43 9.97 4.17 -22.66
C LYS A 43 9.24 2.95 -23.21
N LEU A 44 7.98 2.80 -22.88
CA LEU A 44 7.12 1.66 -23.24
C LEU A 44 6.20 1.98 -24.45
N ALA A 45 6.29 3.18 -25.02
CA ALA A 45 5.35 3.73 -26.01
C ALA A 45 4.94 2.79 -27.15
N LYS A 46 5.89 1.99 -27.66
CA LYS A 46 5.71 1.06 -28.78
C LYS A 46 5.35 -0.37 -28.35
N MET A 47 5.45 -0.70 -27.06
CA MET A 47 5.14 -2.03 -26.55
C MET A 47 3.63 -2.26 -26.58
N GLN A 48 3.24 -3.48 -26.90
CA GLN A 48 1.84 -3.92 -26.84
C GLN A 48 1.47 -4.33 -25.42
N TYR A 49 0.19 -4.18 -25.05
CA TYR A 49 -0.30 -4.40 -23.70
C TYR A 49 0.04 -5.79 -23.14
N TYR A 50 -0.04 -6.86 -23.96
CA TYR A 50 0.29 -8.21 -23.52
C TYR A 50 1.78 -8.39 -23.16
N GLN A 51 2.68 -7.56 -23.70
CA GLN A 51 4.14 -7.60 -23.43
C GLN A 51 4.52 -6.95 -22.12
N LEU A 52 3.61 -6.19 -21.51
CA LEU A 52 3.88 -5.46 -20.28
C LEU A 52 3.88 -6.39 -19.05
N SER A 53 4.81 -6.18 -18.14
CA SER A 53 4.75 -6.77 -16.80
C SER A 53 3.53 -6.26 -16.02
N ILE A 54 3.16 -6.94 -14.94
CA ILE A 54 2.04 -6.54 -14.08
C ILE A 54 2.25 -5.08 -13.60
N GLY A 55 3.44 -4.73 -13.13
CA GLY A 55 3.76 -3.38 -12.67
C GLY A 55 3.69 -2.33 -13.79
N GLN A 56 4.11 -2.68 -15.02
CA GLN A 56 3.97 -1.79 -16.16
C GLN A 56 2.50 -1.59 -16.55
N LYS A 57 1.66 -2.64 -16.48
CA LYS A 57 0.22 -2.54 -16.70
C LYS A 57 -0.42 -1.64 -15.64
N ARG A 58 -0.08 -1.79 -14.36
CA ARG A 58 -0.58 -0.93 -13.27
C ARG A 58 -0.24 0.54 -13.50
N ARG A 59 1.01 0.84 -13.84
CA ARG A 59 1.44 2.22 -14.16
C ARG A 59 0.74 2.78 -15.40
N LEU A 60 0.49 1.95 -16.42
CA LEU A 60 -0.31 2.37 -17.59
C LEU A 60 -1.75 2.71 -17.17
N HIS A 61 -2.42 1.85 -16.41
CA HIS A 61 -3.78 2.11 -15.93
C HIS A 61 -3.86 3.38 -15.08
N LEU A 62 -2.84 3.63 -14.25
CA LEU A 62 -2.73 4.87 -13.48
C LEU A 62 -2.57 6.09 -14.41
N ALA A 63 -1.73 5.99 -15.45
CA ALA A 63 -1.58 7.04 -16.46
C ALA A 63 -2.90 7.36 -17.17
N LEU A 64 -3.68 6.31 -17.51
CA LEU A 64 -4.99 6.49 -18.13
C LEU A 64 -6.01 7.17 -17.20
N ALA A 65 -6.00 6.81 -15.92
CA ALA A 65 -6.85 7.44 -14.91
C ALA A 65 -6.52 8.93 -14.69
N LEU A 66 -5.26 9.31 -14.92
CA LEU A 66 -4.76 10.68 -14.76
C LEU A 66 -4.90 11.54 -16.03
N THR A 67 -5.40 11.02 -17.13
CA THR A 67 -5.39 11.69 -18.44
C THR A 67 -6.06 13.08 -18.44
N ARG A 68 -7.08 13.31 -17.58
CA ARG A 68 -7.76 14.61 -17.43
C ARG A 68 -7.25 15.44 -16.26
N ASP A 69 -6.13 15.09 -15.69
CA ASP A 69 -5.61 15.73 -14.48
C ASP A 69 -6.67 15.86 -13.36
N PRO A 70 -7.29 14.75 -12.93
CA PRO A 70 -8.38 14.80 -11.96
C PRO A 70 -7.91 15.26 -10.59
N ASP A 71 -8.77 16.02 -9.87
CA ASP A 71 -8.52 16.39 -8.46
C ASP A 71 -8.70 15.18 -7.52
N ILE A 72 -9.55 14.21 -7.92
CA ILE A 72 -9.86 13.02 -7.12
C ILE A 72 -9.50 11.75 -7.92
N LEU A 73 -8.72 10.88 -7.31
CA LEU A 73 -8.27 9.61 -7.87
C LEU A 73 -8.73 8.45 -7.00
N PHE A 74 -9.47 7.53 -7.59
CA PHE A 74 -9.84 6.26 -6.96
C PHE A 74 -8.90 5.17 -7.43
N LEU A 75 -8.26 4.48 -6.48
CA LEU A 75 -7.34 3.37 -6.70
C LEU A 75 -7.88 2.12 -6.00
N ASP A 76 -8.19 1.09 -6.77
CA ASP A 76 -8.70 -0.18 -6.28
C ASP A 76 -7.59 -1.23 -6.38
N GLU A 77 -7.08 -1.68 -5.22
CA GLU A 77 -5.98 -2.64 -5.09
C GLU A 77 -4.79 -2.33 -6.03
N PRO A 78 -4.23 -1.11 -5.99
CA PRO A 78 -3.26 -0.67 -7.00
C PRO A 78 -1.95 -1.46 -6.98
N THR A 79 -1.58 -2.03 -5.83
CA THR A 79 -0.33 -2.80 -5.66
C THR A 79 -0.52 -4.31 -5.79
N ALA A 80 -1.74 -4.79 -6.01
CA ALA A 80 -2.01 -6.23 -6.13
C ALA A 80 -1.16 -6.88 -7.23
N GLY A 81 -0.43 -7.95 -6.86
CA GLY A 81 0.43 -8.70 -7.78
C GLY A 81 1.77 -8.05 -8.11
N LEU A 82 2.14 -6.97 -7.42
CA LEU A 82 3.47 -6.37 -7.54
C LEU A 82 4.47 -7.02 -6.57
N ASP A 83 5.72 -7.08 -7.01
CA ASP A 83 6.85 -7.36 -6.12
C ASP A 83 7.15 -6.16 -5.21
N VAL A 84 8.08 -6.32 -4.27
CA VAL A 84 8.42 -5.29 -3.27
C VAL A 84 8.91 -4.00 -3.94
N GLU A 85 9.73 -4.10 -4.99
CA GLU A 85 10.23 -2.95 -5.73
C GLU A 85 9.10 -2.22 -6.47
N GLY A 86 8.21 -2.97 -7.11
CA GLY A 86 7.02 -2.44 -7.80
C GLY A 86 6.06 -1.74 -6.86
N LYS A 87 5.80 -2.31 -5.66
CA LYS A 87 5.00 -1.67 -4.61
C LYS A 87 5.64 -0.36 -4.17
N THR A 88 6.94 -0.36 -3.85
CA THR A 88 7.66 0.83 -3.39
C THR A 88 7.61 1.95 -4.44
N ALA A 89 7.87 1.62 -5.70
CA ALA A 89 7.83 2.60 -6.78
C ALA A 89 6.42 3.19 -6.98
N LEU A 90 5.36 2.38 -6.86
CA LEU A 90 3.99 2.86 -6.99
C LEU A 90 3.56 3.72 -5.78
N HIS A 91 3.96 3.34 -4.56
CA HIS A 91 3.72 4.16 -3.36
C HIS A 91 4.34 5.54 -3.48
N GLU A 92 5.57 5.62 -4.00
CA GLU A 92 6.24 6.91 -4.22
C GLU A 92 5.48 7.78 -5.23
N GLN A 93 4.99 7.20 -6.32
CA GLN A 93 4.16 7.91 -7.29
C GLN A 93 2.85 8.41 -6.67
N ILE A 94 2.18 7.60 -5.84
CA ILE A 94 0.96 8.00 -5.14
C ILE A 94 1.23 9.20 -4.21
N ARG A 95 2.34 9.18 -3.45
CA ARG A 95 2.75 10.30 -2.59
C ARG A 95 2.99 11.57 -3.38
N GLN A 96 3.69 11.49 -4.51
CA GLN A 96 3.91 12.65 -5.38
C GLN A 96 2.58 13.28 -5.83
N PHE A 97 1.57 12.48 -6.16
CA PHE A 97 0.24 13.01 -6.50
C PHE A 97 -0.46 13.65 -5.29
N GLN A 98 -0.29 13.12 -4.09
CA GLN A 98 -0.78 13.75 -2.86
C GLN A 98 -0.10 15.09 -2.60
N GLU A 99 1.22 15.18 -2.79
CA GLU A 99 2.00 16.42 -2.66
C GLU A 99 1.58 17.47 -3.70
N MET A 100 1.14 17.04 -4.88
CA MET A 100 0.56 17.93 -5.90
C MET A 100 -0.87 18.38 -5.55
N GLY A 101 -1.40 18.00 -4.37
CA GLY A 101 -2.72 18.40 -3.88
C GLY A 101 -3.88 17.53 -4.36
N LYS A 102 -3.64 16.39 -4.97
CA LYS A 102 -4.70 15.47 -5.38
C LYS A 102 -5.28 14.72 -4.19
N THR A 103 -6.60 14.54 -4.19
CA THR A 103 -7.29 13.68 -3.22
C THR A 103 -7.26 12.24 -3.73
N ILE A 104 -6.68 11.32 -2.95
CA ILE A 104 -6.59 9.90 -3.32
C ILE A 104 -7.47 9.08 -2.40
N ILE A 105 -8.36 8.29 -2.99
CA ILE A 105 -9.20 7.31 -2.29
C ILE A 105 -8.68 5.94 -2.68
N LEU A 106 -8.06 5.27 -1.71
CA LEU A 106 -7.43 3.97 -1.86
C LEU A 106 -8.33 2.89 -1.26
N ALA A 107 -8.70 1.89 -2.04
CA ALA A 107 -9.26 0.65 -1.53
C ALA A 107 -8.15 -0.42 -1.50
N SER A 108 -7.85 -0.95 -0.34
CA SER A 108 -6.83 -1.99 -0.15
C SER A 108 -7.18 -2.88 1.05
N HIS A 109 -6.77 -4.14 0.98
CA HIS A 109 -6.79 -5.06 2.13
C HIS A 109 -5.40 -5.19 2.77
N ASP A 110 -4.38 -4.52 2.22
CA ASP A 110 -3.02 -4.47 2.76
C ASP A 110 -2.91 -3.30 3.76
N MET A 111 -2.97 -3.62 5.06
CA MET A 111 -2.93 -2.60 6.11
C MET A 111 -1.61 -1.83 6.13
N ASP A 112 -0.49 -2.46 5.78
CA ASP A 112 0.81 -1.78 5.69
C ASP A 112 0.78 -0.69 4.60
N GLU A 113 0.09 -0.96 3.47
CA GLU A 113 -0.13 0.03 2.42
C GLU A 113 -1.00 1.19 2.92
N VAL A 114 -2.11 0.87 3.59
CA VAL A 114 -3.05 1.86 4.13
C VAL A 114 -2.37 2.75 5.17
N GLU A 115 -1.61 2.17 6.10
CA GLU A 115 -0.86 2.93 7.11
C GLU A 115 0.19 3.87 6.52
N ARG A 116 0.82 3.46 5.41
CA ARG A 116 1.88 4.25 4.76
C ARG A 116 1.36 5.39 3.90
N LEU A 117 0.18 5.25 3.30
CA LEU A 117 -0.32 6.16 2.27
C LEU A 117 -1.52 7.00 2.72
N CYS A 118 -2.31 6.53 3.70
CA CYS A 118 -3.56 7.16 4.06
C CYS A 118 -3.45 8.04 5.30
N ASN A 119 -3.96 9.27 5.22
CA ASN A 119 -4.12 10.15 6.37
C ASN A 119 -5.35 9.78 7.21
N ARG A 120 -6.38 9.23 6.54
CA ARG A 120 -7.63 8.77 7.18
C ARG A 120 -8.03 7.43 6.60
N ILE A 121 -8.66 6.61 7.44
CA ILE A 121 -9.08 5.25 7.12
C ILE A 121 -10.57 5.10 7.38
N ALA A 122 -11.25 4.39 6.49
CA ALA A 122 -12.60 3.88 6.73
C ALA A 122 -12.57 2.35 6.62
N ILE A 123 -12.96 1.64 7.68
CA ILE A 123 -13.08 0.19 7.68
C ILE A 123 -14.53 -0.18 7.42
N LEU A 124 -14.73 -0.99 6.38
CA LEU A 124 -16.03 -1.53 6.00
C LEU A 124 -16.15 -2.97 6.47
N ALA A 125 -17.20 -3.28 7.22
CA ALA A 125 -17.56 -4.63 7.62
C ALA A 125 -19.06 -4.84 7.42
N GLU A 126 -19.44 -5.96 6.80
CA GLU A 126 -20.84 -6.33 6.56
C GLU A 126 -21.68 -5.21 5.90
N GLY A 127 -21.06 -4.47 4.96
CA GLY A 127 -21.74 -3.36 4.25
C GLY A 127 -21.95 -2.09 5.07
N LYS A 128 -21.34 -1.99 6.27
CA LYS A 128 -21.41 -0.81 7.14
C LYS A 128 -20.01 -0.28 7.45
N ILE A 129 -19.93 1.00 7.75
CA ILE A 129 -18.69 1.61 8.24
C ILE A 129 -18.54 1.20 9.72
N ALA A 130 -17.56 0.34 10.00
CA ALA A 130 -17.22 -0.09 11.36
C ALA A 130 -16.30 0.91 12.06
N PHE A 131 -15.48 1.63 11.30
CA PHE A 131 -14.56 2.65 11.79
C PHE A 131 -14.35 3.72 10.72
N ILE A 132 -14.17 4.97 11.16
CA ILE A 132 -13.63 6.06 10.36
C ILE A 132 -12.78 6.95 11.26
N GLY A 133 -11.55 7.24 10.86
CA GLY A 133 -10.61 8.03 11.67
C GLY A 133 -9.22 8.04 11.08
N THR A 134 -8.22 8.39 11.89
CA THR A 134 -6.80 8.29 11.52
C THR A 134 -6.24 6.92 11.86
N VAL A 135 -5.01 6.63 11.39
CA VAL A 135 -4.27 5.41 11.74
C VAL A 135 -4.03 5.36 13.25
N GLU A 136 -3.68 6.49 13.86
CA GLU A 136 -3.43 6.61 15.29
C GLU A 136 -4.68 6.29 16.11
N GLU A 137 -5.83 6.86 15.72
CA GLU A 137 -7.12 6.60 16.37
C GLU A 137 -7.54 5.14 16.26
N LEU A 138 -7.25 4.49 15.12
CA LEU A 138 -7.49 3.06 14.94
C LEU A 138 -6.61 2.24 15.90
N HIS A 139 -5.32 2.55 15.97
CA HIS A 139 -4.39 1.88 16.89
C HIS A 139 -4.79 2.06 18.36
N GLU A 140 -5.32 3.21 18.74
CA GLU A 140 -5.82 3.43 20.10
C GLU A 140 -7.08 2.60 20.40
N LYS A 141 -7.97 2.48 19.40
CA LYS A 141 -9.24 1.75 19.55
C LYS A 141 -9.07 0.23 19.57
N VAL A 142 -8.17 -0.30 18.73
CA VAL A 142 -7.88 -1.76 18.66
C VAL A 142 -6.97 -2.21 19.81
N GLY A 143 -6.28 -1.27 20.44
CA GLY A 143 -5.23 -1.53 21.44
C GLY A 143 -3.89 -1.82 20.77
N LYS A 144 -2.81 -1.39 21.44
CA LYS A 144 -1.45 -1.70 20.98
C LYS A 144 -1.10 -3.11 21.44
N HIS A 145 -1.20 -4.09 20.56
CA HIS A 145 -0.72 -5.43 20.83
C HIS A 145 0.74 -5.56 20.33
N TYR A 146 1.57 -6.13 21.18
CA TYR A 146 2.98 -6.39 20.89
C TYR A 146 3.26 -7.87 21.05
N ASN A 147 4.03 -8.43 20.14
CA ASN A 147 4.59 -9.74 20.23
C ASN A 147 6.03 -9.61 20.74
N ILE A 148 6.31 -10.16 21.94
CA ILE A 148 7.65 -10.21 22.51
C ILE A 148 8.16 -11.63 22.28
N LEU A 149 9.13 -11.80 21.38
CA LEU A 149 9.84 -13.05 21.16
C LEU A 149 11.09 -13.04 22.04
N ILE A 150 11.19 -14.00 22.97
CA ILE A 150 12.38 -14.21 23.79
C ILE A 150 13.01 -15.54 23.40
N ARG A 151 14.25 -15.50 22.96
CA ARG A 151 15.07 -16.69 22.68
C ARG A 151 16.01 -16.95 23.84
N THR A 152 15.99 -18.18 24.34
CA THR A 152 16.83 -18.64 25.41
C THR A 152 17.59 -19.91 24.99
N ASP A 153 18.52 -20.35 25.79
CA ASP A 153 19.22 -21.65 25.70
C ASP A 153 18.27 -22.86 25.72
N LYS A 154 17.01 -22.67 26.20
CA LYS A 154 15.99 -23.74 26.28
C LYS A 154 14.91 -23.63 25.19
N GLY A 155 15.01 -22.65 24.26
CA GLY A 155 14.07 -22.47 23.17
C GLY A 155 13.59 -21.03 23.02
N ALA A 156 12.65 -20.81 22.08
CA ALA A 156 12.05 -19.52 21.81
C ALA A 156 10.58 -19.51 22.26
N GLU A 157 10.17 -18.45 22.93
CA GLU A 157 8.79 -18.24 23.39
C GLU A 157 8.28 -16.88 22.96
N THR A 158 7.01 -16.82 22.52
CA THR A 158 6.36 -15.58 22.09
C THR A 158 5.26 -15.19 23.06
N TYR A 159 5.27 -13.95 23.51
CA TYR A 159 4.30 -13.39 24.45
C TYR A 159 3.55 -12.22 23.80
N LYS A 160 2.22 -12.23 23.91
CA LYS A 160 1.39 -11.10 23.47
C LYS A 160 1.09 -10.18 24.64
N THR A 161 1.23 -8.88 24.44
CA THR A 161 0.95 -7.88 25.48
C THR A 161 0.53 -6.55 24.88
N ASN A 162 -0.29 -5.80 25.63
CA ASN A 162 -0.60 -4.40 25.35
C ASN A 162 0.21 -3.41 26.22
N GLN A 163 1.04 -3.93 27.14
CA GLN A 163 1.83 -3.14 28.10
C GLN A 163 3.28 -3.60 28.18
N ILE A 164 4.07 -3.29 27.13
CA ILE A 164 5.50 -3.70 27.08
C ILE A 164 6.26 -3.32 28.35
N GLY A 165 6.06 -2.08 28.83
CA GLY A 165 6.79 -1.55 29.99
C GLY A 165 6.59 -2.34 31.28
N LYS A 166 5.50 -3.10 31.40
CA LYS A 166 5.24 -3.99 32.55
C LYS A 166 5.61 -5.45 32.22
N THR A 167 5.25 -5.92 31.03
CA THR A 167 5.38 -7.32 30.66
C THR A 167 6.84 -7.69 30.41
N LEU A 168 7.61 -6.89 29.69
CA LEU A 168 9.01 -7.22 29.39
C LEU A 168 9.89 -7.35 30.63
N PRO A 169 9.89 -6.43 31.61
CA PRO A 169 10.65 -6.60 32.83
C PRO A 169 10.25 -7.85 33.64
N ALA A 170 8.94 -8.17 33.67
CA ALA A 170 8.47 -9.37 34.39
C ALA A 170 8.98 -10.65 33.72
N LEU A 171 8.94 -10.74 32.38
CA LEU A 171 9.47 -11.88 31.63
C LEU A 171 10.99 -12.05 31.81
N LEU A 172 11.76 -10.95 31.83
CA LEU A 172 13.20 -10.99 32.07
C LEU A 172 13.52 -11.53 33.46
N THR A 173 12.75 -11.09 34.46
CA THR A 173 12.90 -11.58 35.83
C THR A 173 12.59 -13.06 35.91
N GLN A 174 11.49 -13.50 35.28
CA GLN A 174 11.09 -14.91 35.25
C GLN A 174 12.15 -15.80 34.55
N CYS A 175 12.72 -15.35 33.41
CA CYS A 175 13.80 -16.09 32.76
C CYS A 175 15.03 -16.24 33.70
N LYS A 176 15.39 -15.17 34.39
CA LYS A 176 16.49 -15.18 35.34
C LYS A 176 16.25 -16.15 36.52
N GLU A 177 15.06 -16.13 37.10
CA GLU A 177 14.66 -17.03 38.19
C GLU A 177 14.66 -18.50 37.76
N GLN A 178 14.32 -18.76 36.50
CA GLN A 178 14.32 -20.12 35.92
C GLN A 178 15.71 -20.58 35.44
N GLY A 179 16.74 -19.74 35.58
CA GLY A 179 18.10 -20.05 35.14
C GLY A 179 18.22 -20.20 33.63
N ARG A 180 17.39 -19.48 32.85
CA ARG A 180 17.43 -19.45 31.38
C ARG A 180 18.33 -18.31 30.91
N MET A 181 19.27 -18.60 30.05
CA MET A 181 20.13 -17.58 29.44
C MET A 181 19.44 -17.01 28.20
N ILE A 182 19.15 -15.69 28.19
CA ILE A 182 18.53 -15.00 27.07
C ILE A 182 19.60 -14.72 26.02
N SER A 183 19.38 -15.18 24.80
CA SER A 183 20.25 -14.96 23.64
C SER A 183 19.77 -13.83 22.74
N ASP A 184 18.43 -13.61 22.66
CA ASP A 184 17.85 -12.59 21.79
C ASP A 184 16.48 -12.17 22.32
N ILE A 185 16.11 -10.91 22.08
CA ILE A 185 14.78 -10.35 22.37
C ILE A 185 14.33 -9.52 21.17
N GLN A 186 13.21 -9.90 20.59
CA GLN A 186 12.56 -9.13 19.53
C GLN A 186 11.21 -8.65 20.03
N VAL A 187 10.91 -7.37 19.80
CA VAL A 187 9.63 -6.77 20.13
C VAL A 187 9.05 -6.24 18.84
N GLU A 188 8.01 -6.88 18.38
CA GLU A 188 7.29 -6.47 17.17
C GLU A 188 5.91 -5.97 17.55
N ARG A 189 5.46 -4.92 16.88
CA ARG A 189 4.08 -4.47 16.97
C ARG A 189 3.24 -5.37 16.07
N GLU A 190 2.14 -5.89 16.59
CA GLU A 190 1.18 -6.61 15.75
C GLU A 190 0.60 -5.63 14.73
N SER A 191 0.78 -5.90 13.42
CA SER A 191 0.12 -5.13 12.36
C SER A 191 -1.39 -5.39 12.42
N LEU A 192 -2.15 -4.42 12.03
CA LEU A 192 -3.61 -4.47 12.01
C LEU A 192 -4.13 -5.43 10.95
#